data_577d82e48a4a97219e6fbf33ac5445bf
#
_entry.id   577d82e48a4a97219e6fbf33ac5445bf
#
_cell.length_a   1.000
_cell.length_b   1.000
_cell.length_c   1.000
_cell.angle_alpha   90.00
_cell.angle_beta   90.00
_cell.angle_gamma   90.00
#
_symmetry.space_group_name_H-M   'P 1'
#
loop_
_entity.id
_entity.type
_entity.pdbx_description
1 polymer ?
#
loop_
_entity_poly.entity_id
_entity_poly.type
_entity_poly.pdbx_seq_one_letter_code
_entity_poly.pdbx_strand_id
1 'polypeptide(L)'
;MYALTAKGMKYMDQFASQAGLPGVVLMENAARGVADEVAERIPDKSAKILVLAGHGNNGGDAVAAARWLAQKGYTGISVYFAGRIDKASDELKRQMSILVNAHRDGRISGLRGI
;
A
#
# COMPACT_ATOMS: atom_id res chain seq x y z
N MET A 1 -3.54 -16.10 -3.93
CA MET A 1 -3.19 -14.91 -3.14
C MET A 1 -1.84 -14.38 -3.57
N TYR A 2 -1.71 -13.09 -3.67
CA TYR A 2 -0.49 -12.42 -4.12
C TYR A 2 0.01 -11.47 -3.04
N ALA A 3 1.33 -11.30 -2.94
CA ALA A 3 1.94 -10.44 -1.93
C ALA A 3 2.93 -9.47 -2.57
N LEU A 4 2.93 -8.22 -2.10
CA LEU A 4 3.93 -7.22 -2.48
C LEU A 4 5.10 -7.30 -1.49
N THR A 5 6.35 -7.26 -2.00
CA THR A 5 7.53 -7.34 -1.15
C THR A 5 8.04 -5.96 -0.76
N ALA A 6 8.55 -5.84 0.46
CA ALA A 6 9.18 -4.60 0.92
C ALA A 6 10.40 -4.22 0.08
N LYS A 7 11.14 -5.21 -0.42
CA LYS A 7 12.33 -4.97 -1.24
C LYS A 7 11.99 -4.28 -2.56
N GLY A 8 10.93 -4.72 -3.23
CA GLY A 8 10.49 -4.10 -4.48
C GLY A 8 10.03 -2.66 -4.27
N MET A 9 9.30 -2.41 -3.20
CA MET A 9 8.84 -1.08 -2.84
C MET A 9 9.99 -0.14 -2.49
N LYS A 10 10.99 -0.64 -1.76
CA LYS A 10 12.19 0.13 -1.41
C LYS A 10 12.96 0.57 -2.66
N TYR A 11 13.07 -0.30 -3.64
CA TYR A 11 13.73 0.04 -4.89
C TYR A 11 13.03 1.18 -5.60
N MET A 12 11.71 1.14 -5.69
CA MET A 12 10.90 2.19 -6.31
C MET A 12 11.04 3.52 -5.56
N ASP A 13 11.05 3.47 -4.22
CA ASP A 13 11.20 4.64 -3.37
C ASP A 13 12.57 5.31 -3.59
N GLN A 14 13.65 4.54 -3.64
CA GLN A 14 14.98 5.06 -3.88
C GLN A 14 15.09 5.74 -5.25
N PHE A 15 14.51 5.12 -6.27
CA PHE A 15 14.50 5.69 -7.62
C PHE A 15 13.78 7.05 -7.64
N ALA A 16 12.63 7.13 -7.00
CA ALA A 16 11.83 8.36 -6.95
C ALA A 16 12.53 9.46 -6.13
N SER A 17 13.19 9.09 -5.02
CA SER A 17 13.93 10.04 -4.19
C SER A 17 15.03 10.75 -4.96
N GLN A 18 15.70 10.08 -5.89
CA GLN A 18 16.74 10.67 -6.74
C GLN A 18 16.18 11.74 -7.68
N ALA A 19 14.88 11.73 -7.93
CA ALA A 19 14.22 12.75 -8.75
C ALA A 19 13.88 14.02 -7.98
N GLY A 20 14.13 14.07 -6.66
CA GLY A 20 13.92 15.26 -5.84
C GLY A 20 12.48 15.61 -5.55
N LEU A 21 11.58 14.64 -5.60
CA LEU A 21 10.15 14.86 -5.32
C LEU A 21 9.87 14.83 -3.81
N PRO A 22 8.84 15.57 -3.31
CA PRO A 22 8.43 15.48 -1.91
C PRO A 22 8.01 14.07 -1.51
N GLY A 23 8.24 13.72 -0.23
CA GLY A 23 8.01 12.37 0.27
C GLY A 23 6.61 11.81 0.02
N VAL A 24 5.56 12.62 0.22
CA VAL A 24 4.19 12.16 -0.01
C VAL A 24 3.93 11.88 -1.50
N VAL A 25 4.50 12.70 -2.38
CA VAL A 25 4.37 12.50 -3.84
C VAL A 25 5.12 11.24 -4.27
N LEU A 26 6.32 11.03 -3.72
CA LEU A 26 7.11 9.82 -3.98
C LEU A 26 6.34 8.56 -3.58
N MET A 27 5.75 8.57 -2.39
CA MET A 27 4.97 7.46 -1.87
C MET A 27 3.75 7.16 -2.76
N GLU A 28 3.02 8.19 -3.17
CA GLU A 28 1.85 8.01 -4.04
C GLU A 28 2.25 7.48 -5.42
N ASN A 29 3.32 8.00 -6.01
CA ASN A 29 3.79 7.52 -7.31
C ASN A 29 4.28 6.08 -7.25
N ALA A 30 5.02 5.72 -6.21
CA ALA A 30 5.49 4.35 -6.00
C ALA A 30 4.30 3.40 -5.84
N ALA A 31 3.34 3.77 -5.02
CA ALA A 31 2.15 2.96 -4.77
C ALA A 31 1.31 2.77 -6.04
N ARG A 32 1.12 3.83 -6.82
CA ARG A 32 0.39 3.74 -8.07
C ARG A 32 1.10 2.82 -9.06
N GLY A 33 2.43 2.94 -9.17
CA GLY A 33 3.23 2.07 -10.02
C GLY A 33 3.11 0.60 -9.63
N VAL A 34 3.15 0.30 -8.33
CA VAL A 34 2.94 -1.06 -7.84
C VAL A 34 1.53 -1.56 -8.17
N ALA A 35 0.51 -0.73 -7.95
CA ALA A 35 -0.86 -1.10 -8.25
C ALA A 35 -1.07 -1.34 -9.76
N ASP A 36 -0.46 -0.53 -10.62
CA ASP A 36 -0.49 -0.73 -12.07
C ASP A 36 0.16 -2.05 -12.47
N GLU A 37 1.30 -2.38 -11.87
CA GLU A 37 1.99 -3.64 -12.11
C GLU A 37 1.15 -4.85 -11.67
N VAL A 38 0.52 -4.76 -10.50
CA VAL A 38 -0.39 -5.80 -10.03
C VAL A 38 -1.57 -5.96 -11.00
N ALA A 39 -2.16 -4.86 -11.44
CA ALA A 39 -3.30 -4.90 -12.35
C ALA A 39 -2.95 -5.55 -13.68
N GLU A 40 -1.72 -5.35 -14.16
CA GLU A 40 -1.25 -5.98 -15.39
C GLU A 40 -1.07 -7.48 -15.22
N ARG A 41 -0.51 -7.92 -14.08
CA ARG A 41 -0.23 -9.33 -13.80
C ARG A 41 -1.44 -10.11 -13.30
N ILE A 42 -2.37 -9.43 -12.63
CA ILE A 42 -3.53 -10.03 -11.99
C ILE A 42 -4.78 -9.28 -12.46
N PRO A 43 -5.25 -9.53 -13.68
CA PRO A 43 -6.39 -8.80 -14.22
C PRO A 43 -7.73 -9.14 -13.55
N ASP A 44 -7.81 -10.28 -12.85
CA ASP A 44 -9.02 -10.68 -12.13
C ASP A 44 -9.23 -9.78 -10.90
N LYS A 45 -10.21 -8.90 -10.95
CA LYS A 45 -10.52 -7.95 -9.86
C LYS A 45 -11.07 -8.63 -8.61
N SER A 46 -11.50 -9.88 -8.69
CA SER A 46 -11.95 -10.66 -7.53
C SER A 46 -10.83 -11.45 -6.86
N ALA A 47 -9.62 -11.39 -7.38
CA ALA A 47 -8.47 -12.08 -6.82
C ALA A 47 -8.23 -11.64 -5.36
N LYS A 48 -7.86 -12.58 -4.51
CA LYS A 48 -7.51 -12.30 -3.12
C LYS A 48 -6.07 -11.82 -3.06
N ILE A 49 -5.87 -10.59 -2.58
CA ILE A 49 -4.56 -9.96 -2.49
C ILE A 49 -4.30 -9.61 -1.04
N LEU A 50 -3.20 -10.13 -0.51
CA LEU A 50 -2.73 -9.77 0.82
C LEU A 50 -1.59 -8.77 0.72
N VAL A 51 -1.76 -7.63 1.38
CA VAL A 51 -0.75 -6.60 1.47
C VAL A 51 -0.16 -6.62 2.88
N LEU A 52 1.15 -6.83 2.97
CA LEU A 52 1.86 -6.84 4.24
C LEU A 52 2.59 -5.51 4.43
N ALA A 53 2.28 -4.81 5.51
CA ALA A 53 2.84 -3.50 5.80
C ALA A 53 3.59 -3.51 7.13
N GLY A 54 4.84 -3.04 7.12
CA GLY A 54 5.61 -2.78 8.32
C GLY A 54 5.46 -1.32 8.76
N HIS A 55 6.18 -0.92 9.83
CA HIS A 55 6.08 0.43 10.38
C HIS A 55 7.04 1.45 9.74
N GLY A 56 7.93 1.01 8.84
CA GLY A 56 8.86 1.89 8.13
C GLY A 56 8.24 2.54 6.89
N ASN A 57 9.05 3.23 6.11
CA ASN A 57 8.61 3.92 4.89
C ASN A 57 7.98 2.96 3.87
N ASN A 58 8.51 1.74 3.76
CA ASN A 58 7.95 0.72 2.87
C ASN A 58 6.53 0.32 3.29
N GLY A 59 6.22 0.40 4.59
CA GLY A 59 4.87 0.16 5.09
C GLY A 59 3.87 1.19 4.55
N GLY A 60 4.29 2.45 4.48
CA GLY A 60 3.47 3.50 3.89
C GLY A 60 3.19 3.25 2.41
N ASP A 61 4.19 2.82 1.65
CA ASP A 61 4.03 2.46 0.24
C ASP A 61 3.06 1.29 0.08
N ALA A 62 3.14 0.27 0.96
CA ALA A 62 2.26 -0.88 0.92
C ALA A 62 0.81 -0.49 1.18
N VAL A 63 0.57 0.33 2.20
CA VAL A 63 -0.77 0.81 2.55
C VAL A 63 -1.35 1.66 1.41
N ALA A 64 -0.55 2.55 0.84
CA ALA A 64 -0.97 3.36 -0.30
C ALA A 64 -1.28 2.48 -1.52
N ALA A 65 -0.48 1.45 -1.79
CA ALA A 65 -0.74 0.51 -2.88
C ALA A 65 -2.07 -0.23 -2.69
N ALA A 66 -2.39 -0.64 -1.47
CA ALA A 66 -3.68 -1.27 -1.18
C ALA A 66 -4.84 -0.33 -1.52
N ARG A 67 -4.72 0.94 -1.18
CA ARG A 67 -5.73 1.96 -1.50
C ARG A 67 -5.89 2.12 -3.02
N TRP A 68 -4.79 2.19 -3.76
CA TRP A 68 -4.82 2.29 -5.21
C TRP A 68 -5.45 1.06 -5.86
N LEU A 69 -5.18 -0.14 -5.33
CA LEU A 69 -5.80 -1.36 -5.82
C LEU A 69 -7.32 -1.35 -5.59
N ALA A 70 -7.76 -0.92 -4.40
CA ALA A 70 -9.18 -0.78 -4.12
C ALA A 70 -9.85 0.18 -5.09
N GLN A 71 -9.17 1.29 -5.40
CA GLN A 71 -9.67 2.30 -6.34
C GLN A 71 -9.76 1.75 -7.77
N LYS A 72 -8.89 0.81 -8.13
CA LYS A 72 -8.95 0.12 -9.43
C LYS A 72 -10.06 -0.93 -9.52
N GLY A 73 -10.78 -1.17 -8.44
CA GLY A 73 -11.92 -2.08 -8.41
C GLY A 73 -11.63 -3.47 -7.85
N TYR A 74 -10.45 -3.70 -7.29
CA TYR A 74 -10.16 -4.97 -6.61
C TYR A 74 -11.00 -5.10 -5.35
N THR A 75 -11.69 -6.22 -5.19
CA THR A 75 -12.63 -6.45 -4.08
C THR A 75 -12.10 -7.39 -3.00
N GLY A 76 -11.00 -8.08 -3.26
CA GLY A 76 -10.44 -9.07 -2.34
C GLY A 76 -9.16 -8.61 -1.64
N ILE A 77 -8.99 -7.32 -1.39
CA ILE A 77 -7.79 -6.78 -0.77
C ILE A 77 -7.88 -6.90 0.74
N SER A 78 -6.86 -7.49 1.36
CA SER A 78 -6.67 -7.52 2.81
C SER A 78 -5.33 -6.92 3.14
N VAL A 79 -5.26 -6.15 4.21
CA VAL A 79 -4.02 -5.54 4.69
C VAL A 79 -3.72 -6.06 6.09
N TYR A 80 -2.49 -6.53 6.29
CA TYR A 80 -1.99 -6.92 7.59
C TYR A 80 -0.83 -6.00 7.96
N PHE A 81 -0.99 -5.27 9.07
CA PHE A 81 0.06 -4.42 9.61
C PHE A 81 0.89 -5.22 10.60
N ALA A 82 2.17 -5.44 10.29
CA ALA A 82 3.08 -6.25 11.07
C ALA A 82 4.22 -5.40 11.64
N GLY A 83 3.87 -4.28 12.29
CA GLY A 83 4.85 -3.37 12.85
C GLY A 83 4.36 -2.71 14.12
N ARG A 84 5.11 -1.71 14.58
CA ARG A 84 4.77 -0.92 15.77
C ARG A 84 4.25 0.45 15.33
N ILE A 85 3.00 0.73 15.65
CA ILE A 85 2.36 2.00 15.27
C ILE A 85 3.06 3.21 15.92
N ASP A 86 3.62 3.04 17.11
CA ASP A 86 4.36 4.09 17.81
C ASP A 86 5.67 4.47 17.10
N LYS A 87 6.17 3.63 16.21
CA LYS A 87 7.37 3.87 15.40
C LYS A 87 7.05 4.23 13.95
N ALA A 88 5.78 4.34 13.61
CA ALA A 88 5.37 4.64 12.24
C ALA A 88 5.75 6.08 11.87
N SER A 89 6.17 6.27 10.62
CA SER A 89 6.39 7.60 10.07
C SER A 89 5.07 8.38 9.96
N ASP A 90 5.17 9.71 9.84
CA ASP A 90 3.98 10.54 9.65
C ASP A 90 3.24 10.19 8.35
N GLU A 91 3.98 9.89 7.29
CA GLU A 91 3.41 9.46 6.02
C GLU A 91 2.65 8.14 6.17
N LEU A 92 3.22 7.18 6.89
CA LEU A 92 2.54 5.91 7.15
C LEU A 92 1.28 6.12 7.98
N LYS A 93 1.34 6.94 9.04
CA LYS A 93 0.17 7.23 9.86
C LYS A 93 -0.95 7.87 9.04
N ARG A 94 -0.61 8.76 8.13
CA ARG A 94 -1.58 9.39 7.22
C ARG A 94 -2.21 8.37 6.30
N GLN A 95 -1.41 7.50 5.69
CA GLN A 95 -1.91 6.45 4.81
C GLN A 95 -2.79 5.45 5.58
N MET A 96 -2.44 5.14 6.82
CA MET A 96 -3.25 4.26 7.66
C MET A 96 -4.61 4.87 7.98
N SER A 97 -4.69 6.17 8.21
CA SER A 97 -5.96 6.86 8.43
C SER A 97 -6.87 6.75 7.21
N ILE A 98 -6.30 6.93 6.03
CA ILE A 98 -7.04 6.76 4.76
C ILE A 98 -7.50 5.31 4.61
N LEU A 99 -6.63 4.36 4.92
CA LEU A 99 -6.94 2.94 4.82
C LEU A 99 -8.08 2.52 5.76
N VAL A 100 -8.07 3.01 7.00
CA VAL A 100 -9.14 2.73 7.98
C VAL A 100 -10.48 3.23 7.44
N ASN A 101 -10.50 4.43 6.87
CA ASN A 101 -11.71 4.98 6.26
C ASN A 101 -12.16 4.14 5.07
N ALA A 102 -11.23 3.70 4.22
CA ALA A 102 -11.55 2.84 3.08
C ALA A 102 -12.11 1.48 3.52
N HIS A 103 -11.59 0.93 4.62
CA HIS A 103 -12.12 -0.31 5.19
C HIS A 103 -13.54 -0.10 5.73
N ARG A 104 -13.78 1.01 6.43
CA ARG A 104 -15.10 1.36 6.94
C ARG A 104 -16.12 1.52 5.82
N ASP A 105 -15.68 2.07 4.67
CA ASP A 105 -16.52 2.25 3.49
C ASP A 105 -16.67 0.96 2.66
N GLY A 106 -16.07 -0.14 3.08
CA GLY A 106 -16.19 -1.43 2.40
C GLY A 106 -15.27 -1.62 1.20
N ARG A 107 -14.32 -0.71 0.95
CA ARG A 107 -13.38 -0.80 -0.17
C ARG A 107 -12.24 -1.78 0.10
N ILE A 108 -11.93 -2.01 1.36
CA ILE A 108 -10.90 -2.96 1.80
C ILE A 108 -11.61 -4.06 2.57
N SER A 109 -11.44 -5.32 2.14
CA SER A 109 -12.18 -6.44 2.70
C SER A 109 -11.64 -6.92 4.04
N GLY A 110 -10.35 -6.70 4.33
CA GLY A 110 -9.75 -7.13 5.60
C GLY A 110 -8.69 -6.16 6.09
N LEU A 111 -8.67 -5.90 7.39
CA LEU A 111 -7.70 -5.03 8.03
C LEU A 111 -7.32 -5.65 9.38
N ARG A 112 -6.05 -6.00 9.56
CA ARG A 112 -5.53 -6.68 10.76
C ARG A 112 -4.25 -6.00 11.25
N GLY A 113 -3.98 -6.14 12.55
CA GLY A 113 -2.72 -5.70 13.16
C GLY A 113 -2.69 -4.24 13.60
N ILE A 114 -3.78 -3.53 13.45
CA ILE A 114 -3.88 -2.13 13.87
C ILE A 114 -4.65 -2.03 15.15
#